data_ad6d50b784437727f7a4b31b628a03d5
#
_entry.id   ad6d50b784437727f7a4b31b628a03d5
#
_cell.length_a   1.000
_cell.length_b   1.000
_cell.length_c   1.000
_cell.angle_alpha   90.00
_cell.angle_beta   90.00
_cell.angle_gamma   90.00
#
_symmetry.space_group_name_H-M   'P 1'
#
loop_
_entity.id
_entity.type
_entity.pdbx_description
1 polymer ?
#
loop_
_entity_poly.entity_id
_entity_poly.type
_entity_poly.pdbx_seq_one_letter_code
_entity_poly.pdbx_strand_id
1 'polypeptide(L)'
;MKLIEFALILFGVLLNAAAQLCLKAGVRQIGHFDFSPANILPIGWKLATNLPIFGGLSCYVVSVVVWILALSRVEVSMAYPMLSIGYVVNALLAWWLFGEMITAQRMAGIAVIIIGVVLVARS
;
A
#
# COMPACT_ATOMS: atom_id res chain seq x y z
N MET A 1 8.95 -19.82 -8.09
CA MET A 1 7.78 -19.00 -8.51
C MET A 1 7.86 -18.73 -10.00
N LYS A 2 6.77 -18.96 -10.70
CA LYS A 2 6.70 -18.68 -12.15
C LYS A 2 6.62 -17.18 -12.40
N LEU A 3 7.05 -16.77 -13.58
CA LEU A 3 7.06 -15.34 -13.94
C LEU A 3 5.67 -14.70 -13.86
N ILE A 4 4.63 -15.40 -14.33
CA ILE A 4 3.27 -14.87 -14.28
C ILE A 4 2.77 -14.69 -12.84
N GLU A 5 3.15 -15.61 -11.95
CA GLU A 5 2.79 -15.52 -10.55
C GLU A 5 3.45 -14.32 -9.88
N PHE A 6 4.74 -14.11 -10.14
CA PHE A 6 5.46 -12.95 -9.64
C PHE A 6 4.87 -11.66 -10.21
N ALA A 7 4.53 -11.63 -11.49
CA ALA A 7 3.94 -10.46 -12.14
C ALA A 7 2.59 -10.09 -11.51
N LEU A 8 1.74 -11.08 -11.22
CA LEU A 8 0.45 -10.84 -10.56
C LEU A 8 0.63 -10.27 -9.16
N ILE A 9 1.54 -10.86 -8.38
CA ILE A 9 1.83 -10.38 -7.03
C ILE A 9 2.36 -8.94 -7.08
N LEU A 10 3.33 -8.68 -7.95
CA LEU A 10 3.94 -7.36 -8.08
C LEU A 10 2.91 -6.32 -8.52
N PHE A 11 2.07 -6.64 -9.49
CA PHE A 11 1.04 -5.72 -9.96
C PHE A 11 0.04 -5.39 -8.84
N GLY A 12 -0.43 -6.41 -8.11
CA GLY A 12 -1.33 -6.20 -6.99
C GLY A 12 -0.69 -5.38 -5.87
N VAL A 13 0.57 -5.66 -5.56
CA VAL A 13 1.32 -4.92 -4.54
C VAL A 13 1.51 -3.46 -4.94
N LEU A 14 1.86 -3.20 -6.18
CA LEU A 14 2.05 -1.83 -6.66
C LEU A 14 0.73 -1.05 -6.72
N LEU A 15 -0.37 -1.69 -7.11
CA LEU A 15 -1.70 -1.07 -7.04
C LEU A 15 -2.08 -0.73 -5.60
N ASN A 16 -1.82 -1.63 -4.67
CA ASN A 16 -2.07 -1.37 -3.26
C ASN A 16 -1.22 -0.20 -2.76
N ALA A 17 0.06 -0.15 -3.14
CA ALA A 17 0.94 0.95 -2.78
C ALA A 17 0.43 2.28 -3.33
N ALA A 18 0.00 2.31 -4.59
CA ALA A 18 -0.59 3.50 -5.20
C ALA A 18 -1.86 3.93 -4.46
N ALA A 19 -2.71 2.97 -4.08
CA ALA A 19 -3.92 3.24 -3.31
C ALA A 19 -3.59 3.91 -1.97
N GLN A 20 -2.60 3.39 -1.25
CA GLN A 20 -2.20 3.95 0.04
C GLN A 20 -1.66 5.37 -0.10
N LEU A 21 -0.88 5.64 -1.14
CA LEU A 21 -0.36 6.99 -1.39
C LEU A 21 -1.48 7.96 -1.75
N CYS A 22 -2.46 7.54 -2.54
CA CYS A 22 -3.64 8.35 -2.86
C CYS A 22 -4.45 8.66 -1.61
N LEU A 23 -4.65 7.67 -0.73
CA LEU A 23 -5.36 7.88 0.53
C LEU A 23 -4.62 8.88 1.41
N LYS A 24 -3.30 8.78 1.50
CA LYS A 24 -2.49 9.72 2.26
C LYS A 24 -2.60 11.13 1.69
N ALA A 25 -2.53 11.27 0.37
CA ALA A 25 -2.67 12.57 -0.29
C ALA A 25 -4.04 13.20 0.01
N GLY A 26 -5.10 12.41 -0.03
CA GLY A 26 -6.44 12.89 0.28
C GLY A 26 -6.59 13.31 1.74
N VAL A 27 -6.04 12.54 2.66
CA VAL A 27 -6.07 12.89 4.09
C VAL A 27 -5.29 14.18 4.35
N ARG A 28 -4.17 14.39 3.67
CA ARG A 28 -3.41 15.64 3.80
C ARG A 28 -4.20 16.85 3.30
N GLN A 29 -5.02 16.71 2.27
CA GLN A 29 -5.87 17.78 1.76
C GLN A 29 -6.99 18.13 2.74
N ILE A 30 -7.57 17.12 3.40
CA ILE A 30 -8.64 17.31 4.38
C ILE A 30 -8.07 17.90 5.68
N GLY A 31 -6.86 17.50 6.06
CA GLY A 31 -6.21 17.90 7.28
C GLY A 31 -6.58 17.03 8.47
N HIS A 32 -6.16 17.47 9.66
CA HIS A 32 -6.44 16.73 10.89
C HIS A 32 -7.90 16.87 11.28
N PHE A 33 -8.51 15.78 11.74
CA PHE A 33 -9.88 15.77 12.24
C PHE A 33 -10.00 14.81 13.42
N ASP A 34 -10.91 15.15 14.34
CA ASP A 34 -11.19 14.31 15.51
C ASP A 34 -12.33 13.33 15.19
N PHE A 35 -12.18 12.11 15.72
CA PHE A 35 -13.19 11.08 15.58
C PHE A 35 -14.25 11.27 16.67
N SER A 36 -15.31 12.01 16.35
CA SER A 36 -16.41 12.24 17.27
C SER A 36 -17.75 12.02 16.54
N PRO A 37 -18.84 11.68 17.26
CA PRO A 37 -20.14 11.49 16.63
C PRO A 37 -20.62 12.71 15.83
N ALA A 38 -20.28 13.91 16.27
CA ALA A 38 -20.68 15.14 15.58
C ALA A 38 -19.95 15.31 14.24
N ASN A 39 -18.77 14.70 14.08
CA ASN A 39 -17.94 14.84 12.89
C ASN A 39 -18.12 13.70 11.90
N ILE A 40 -18.79 12.61 12.25
CA ILE A 40 -18.89 11.43 11.39
C ILE A 40 -19.49 11.76 10.03
N LEU A 41 -20.64 12.45 9.99
CA LEU A 41 -21.30 12.76 8.73
C LEU A 41 -20.53 13.77 7.88
N PRO A 42 -20.08 14.94 8.44
CA PRO A 42 -19.32 15.89 7.64
C PRO A 42 -17.99 15.32 7.13
N ILE A 43 -17.27 14.58 7.96
CA ILE A 43 -15.98 13.98 7.58
C ILE A 43 -16.21 12.86 6.56
N GLY A 44 -17.22 12.03 6.77
CA GLY A 44 -17.58 10.97 5.83
C GLY A 44 -17.90 11.54 4.45
N TRP A 45 -18.63 12.66 4.39
CA TRP A 45 -18.91 13.34 3.12
C TRP A 45 -17.64 13.88 2.48
N LYS A 46 -16.76 14.51 3.25
CA LYS A 46 -15.47 15.01 2.74
C LYS A 46 -14.60 13.88 2.20
N LEU A 47 -14.53 12.74 2.90
CA LEU A 47 -13.79 11.59 2.45
C LEU A 47 -14.38 11.01 1.16
N ALA A 48 -15.71 10.88 1.08
CA ALA A 48 -16.39 10.30 -0.06
C ALA A 48 -16.26 11.16 -1.32
N THR A 49 -16.19 12.50 -1.15
CA THR A 49 -16.10 13.44 -2.28
C THR A 49 -14.67 13.87 -2.58
N ASN A 50 -13.69 13.45 -1.80
CA ASN A 50 -12.28 13.77 -2.05
C ASN A 50 -11.77 12.91 -3.21
N LEU A 51 -11.29 13.56 -4.26
CA LEU A 51 -10.88 12.88 -5.48
C LEU A 51 -9.69 11.90 -5.26
N PRO A 52 -8.59 12.29 -4.57
CA PRO A 52 -7.52 11.33 -4.28
C PRO A 52 -7.98 10.13 -3.45
N ILE A 53 -8.87 10.32 -2.47
CA ILE A 53 -9.40 9.22 -1.67
C ILE A 53 -10.25 8.29 -2.52
N PHE A 54 -11.11 8.85 -3.35
CA PHE A 54 -11.95 8.06 -4.25
C PHE A 54 -11.08 7.24 -5.22
N GLY A 55 -10.07 7.86 -5.81
CA GLY A 55 -9.11 7.18 -6.68
C GLY A 55 -8.34 6.10 -5.95
N GLY A 56 -7.90 6.37 -4.71
CA GLY A 56 -7.21 5.40 -3.87
C GLY A 56 -8.06 4.18 -3.54
N LEU A 57 -9.31 4.41 -3.17
CA LEU A 57 -10.25 3.31 -2.89
C LEU A 57 -10.52 2.47 -4.15
N SER A 58 -10.64 3.12 -5.31
CA SER A 58 -10.82 2.40 -6.58
C SER A 58 -9.61 1.53 -6.90
N CYS A 59 -8.40 2.05 -6.75
CA CYS A 59 -7.17 1.28 -6.91
C CYS A 59 -7.10 0.11 -5.93
N TYR A 60 -7.54 0.35 -4.70
CA TYR A 60 -7.54 -0.70 -3.67
C TYR A 60 -8.47 -1.86 -4.07
N VAL A 61 -9.68 -1.55 -4.54
CA VAL A 61 -10.63 -2.58 -4.99
C VAL A 61 -10.02 -3.41 -6.14
N VAL A 62 -9.42 -2.76 -7.12
CA VAL A 62 -8.75 -3.45 -8.22
C VAL A 62 -7.60 -4.31 -7.70
N SER A 63 -6.82 -3.80 -6.74
CA SER A 63 -5.71 -4.55 -6.17
C SER A 63 -6.18 -5.81 -5.45
N VAL A 64 -7.33 -5.76 -4.78
CA VAL A 64 -7.92 -6.93 -4.11
C VAL A 64 -8.28 -8.01 -5.14
N VAL A 65 -8.87 -7.63 -6.27
CA VAL A 65 -9.21 -8.57 -7.35
C VAL A 65 -7.94 -9.23 -7.90
N VAL A 66 -6.91 -8.44 -8.18
CA VAL A 66 -5.61 -8.96 -8.66
C VAL A 66 -5.00 -9.88 -7.61
N TRP A 67 -5.10 -9.51 -6.33
CA TRP A 67 -4.57 -10.31 -5.22
C TRP A 67 -5.27 -11.66 -5.11
N ILE A 68 -6.58 -11.70 -5.29
CA ILE A 68 -7.34 -12.95 -5.31
C ILE A 68 -6.84 -13.85 -6.44
N LEU A 69 -6.60 -13.29 -7.62
CA LEU A 69 -6.05 -14.03 -8.75
C LEU A 69 -4.65 -14.57 -8.42
N ALA A 70 -3.83 -13.79 -7.75
CA ALA A 70 -2.50 -14.24 -7.32
C ALA A 70 -2.60 -15.39 -6.32
N LEU A 71 -3.49 -15.26 -5.32
CA LEU A 71 -3.68 -16.30 -4.30
C LEU A 71 -4.23 -17.60 -4.88
N SER A 72 -4.91 -17.54 -6.03
CA SER A 72 -5.37 -18.76 -6.70
C SER A 72 -4.21 -19.58 -7.28
N ARG A 73 -3.02 -19.01 -7.37
CA ARG A 73 -1.84 -19.63 -7.96
C ARG A 73 -0.67 -19.80 -7.00
N VAL A 74 -0.61 -19.01 -5.94
CA VAL A 74 0.55 -18.92 -5.05
C VAL A 74 0.09 -19.15 -3.61
N GLU A 75 0.91 -19.84 -2.83
CA GLU A 75 0.62 -20.08 -1.41
C GLU A 75 0.64 -18.76 -0.62
N VAL A 76 -0.20 -18.68 0.40
CA VAL A 76 -0.31 -17.51 1.28
C VAL A 76 1.04 -17.22 1.95
N SER A 77 1.76 -18.26 2.37
CA SER A 77 3.05 -18.08 3.04
C SER A 77 4.10 -17.45 2.13
N MET A 78 3.93 -17.55 0.82
CA MET A 78 4.82 -16.87 -0.14
C MET A 78 4.27 -15.50 -0.53
N ALA A 79 2.96 -15.39 -0.77
CA ALA A 79 2.35 -14.17 -1.28
C ALA A 79 2.36 -13.03 -0.27
N TYR A 80 2.01 -13.30 1.00
CA TYR A 80 1.91 -12.24 2.00
C TYR A 80 3.24 -11.58 2.35
N PRO A 81 4.37 -12.29 2.54
CA PRO A 81 5.65 -11.61 2.70
C PRO A 81 6.02 -10.72 1.50
N MET A 82 5.57 -11.06 0.30
CA MET A 82 5.82 -10.24 -0.89
C MET A 82 5.09 -8.89 -0.84
N LEU A 83 4.03 -8.74 -0.02
CA LEU A 83 3.41 -7.45 0.23
C LEU A 83 4.39 -6.44 0.80
N SER A 84 5.45 -6.89 1.43
CA SER A 84 6.49 -6.01 1.97
C SER A 84 7.18 -5.18 0.90
N ILE A 85 7.15 -5.61 -0.36
CA ILE A 85 7.63 -4.79 -1.47
C ILE A 85 6.85 -3.47 -1.53
N GLY A 86 5.53 -3.54 -1.33
CA GLY A 86 4.68 -2.36 -1.28
C GLY A 86 5.04 -1.44 -0.12
N TYR A 87 5.39 -2.00 1.03
CA TYR A 87 5.82 -1.19 2.17
C TYR A 87 7.12 -0.43 1.88
N VAL A 88 8.07 -1.07 1.21
CA VAL A 88 9.32 -0.42 0.80
C VAL A 88 9.04 0.69 -0.22
N VAL A 89 8.21 0.41 -1.22
CA VAL A 89 7.83 1.39 -2.23
C VAL A 89 7.11 2.58 -1.57
N ASN A 90 6.19 2.31 -0.65
CA ASN A 90 5.47 3.37 0.05
C ASN A 90 6.40 4.24 0.89
N ALA A 91 7.37 3.63 1.57
CA ALA A 91 8.32 4.38 2.39
C ALA A 91 9.16 5.32 1.53
N LEU A 92 9.66 4.83 0.41
CA LEU A 92 10.49 5.64 -0.50
C LEU A 92 9.68 6.75 -1.17
N LEU A 93 8.48 6.45 -1.63
CA LEU A 93 7.63 7.45 -2.27
C LEU A 93 7.07 8.45 -1.28
N ALA A 94 6.76 8.04 -0.04
CA ALA A 94 6.32 8.95 0.99
C ALA A 94 7.43 9.95 1.35
N TRP A 95 8.67 9.47 1.43
CA TRP A 95 9.82 10.35 1.62
C TRP A 95 9.94 11.38 0.48
N TRP A 96 9.79 10.91 -0.75
CA TRP A 96 9.96 11.77 -1.93
C TRP A 96 8.77 12.71 -2.15
N LEU A 97 7.53 12.18 -2.05
CA LEU A 97 6.33 12.95 -2.40
C LEU A 97 5.83 13.82 -1.25
N PHE A 98 5.91 13.32 -0.03
CA PHE A 98 5.33 13.99 1.14
C PHE A 98 6.38 14.58 2.09
N GLY A 99 7.66 14.40 1.77
CA GLY A 99 8.74 14.91 2.61
C GLY A 99 8.87 14.23 3.97
N GLU A 100 8.34 13.01 4.12
CA GLU A 100 8.47 12.27 5.37
C GLU A 100 9.92 11.86 5.60
N MET A 101 10.40 11.99 6.83
CA MET A 101 11.77 11.63 7.16
C MET A 101 11.94 10.11 7.26
N ILE A 102 13.01 9.60 6.63
CA ILE A 102 13.43 8.22 6.81
C ILE A 102 14.65 8.24 7.74
N THR A 103 14.47 7.77 8.97
CA THR A 103 15.55 7.69 9.95
C THR A 103 16.51 6.54 9.59
N ALA A 104 17.70 6.57 10.19
CA ALA A 104 18.66 5.46 10.00
C ALA A 104 18.07 4.13 10.45
N GLN A 105 17.28 4.13 11.53
CA GLN A 105 16.63 2.92 12.01
C GLN A 105 15.59 2.40 11.02
N ARG A 106 14.81 3.31 10.40
CA ARG A 106 13.86 2.93 9.35
C ARG A 106 14.56 2.37 8.12
N MET A 107 15.68 2.96 7.73
CA MET A 107 16.48 2.45 6.62
C MET A 107 16.98 1.02 6.91
N ALA A 108 17.46 0.77 8.13
CA ALA A 108 17.90 -0.55 8.54
C ALA A 108 16.75 -1.56 8.46
N GLY A 109 15.56 -1.17 8.95
CA GLY A 109 14.39 -2.03 8.88
C GLY A 109 13.96 -2.35 7.44
N ILE A 110 13.99 -1.36 6.57
CA ILE A 110 13.69 -1.55 5.14
C ILE A 110 14.68 -2.53 4.50
N ALA A 111 15.97 -2.40 4.82
CA ALA A 111 16.99 -3.31 4.30
C ALA A 111 16.71 -4.76 4.73
N VAL A 112 16.32 -4.97 6.00
CA VAL A 112 15.98 -6.30 6.51
C VAL A 112 14.74 -6.84 5.80
N ILE A 113 13.74 -6.01 5.54
CA ILE A 113 12.54 -6.40 4.78
C ILE A 113 12.93 -6.88 3.38
N ILE A 114 13.79 -6.14 2.69
CA ILE A 114 14.24 -6.51 1.34
C ILE A 114 14.93 -7.87 1.36
N ILE A 115 15.80 -8.09 2.33
CA ILE A 115 16.49 -9.38 2.49
C ILE A 115 15.48 -10.50 2.68
N GLY A 116 14.50 -10.30 3.57
CA GLY A 116 13.45 -11.29 3.82
C GLY A 116 12.62 -11.60 2.57
N VAL A 117 12.25 -10.60 1.80
CA VAL A 117 11.50 -10.77 0.55
C VAL A 117 12.29 -11.60 -0.45
N VAL A 118 13.57 -11.31 -0.61
CA VAL A 118 14.44 -12.07 -1.53
C VAL A 118 14.50 -13.53 -1.13
N LEU A 119 14.68 -13.81 0.16
CA LEU A 119 14.72 -15.18 0.67
C LEU A 119 13.43 -15.93 0.39
N VAL A 120 12.29 -15.32 0.63
CA VAL A 120 10.98 -15.93 0.38
C VAL A 120 10.78 -16.18 -1.12
N ALA A 121 11.12 -15.21 -1.96
CA ALA A 121 10.94 -15.34 -3.41
C ALA A 121 11.78 -16.46 -4.02
N ARG A 122 12.92 -16.77 -3.39
CA ARG A 122 13.83 -17.81 -3.87
C ARG A 122 13.57 -19.18 -3.27
N SER A 123 12.68 -19.26 -2.32
CA SER A 123 12.35 -20.53 -1.64
C SER A 123 11.40 -21.41 -2.46
#